data_bbe3e226557017af26a350106bc2b0c5
#
_entry.id   bbe3e226557017af26a350106bc2b0c5
#
_cell.length_a   1.000
_cell.length_b   1.000
_cell.length_c   1.000
_cell.angle_alpha   90.00
_cell.angle_beta   90.00
_cell.angle_gamma   90.00
#
_symmetry.space_group_name_H-M   'P 1'
#
loop_
_entity.id
_entity.type
_entity.pdbx_description
1 polymer ?
#
loop_
_entity_poly.entity_id
_entity_poly.type
_entity_poly.pdbx_seq_one_letter_code
_entity_poly.pdbx_strand_id
1 'polypeptide(L)'
;RARGHRVLVPITLADMQLDWCDLDDPGRTPFGIDAPTGADLVLAPGLAVDRDGTRLGQGGGCYDRVLPMLAPHVPVVVLLHPGELADEALPREPHDVSVGWVLSALGCDPVAPDGTTR
;
A
#
# COMPACT_ATOMS: atom_id res chain seq x y z
N ARG A 1 -0.87 9.98 15.36
CA ARG A 1 -1.38 11.07 14.53
C ARG A 1 -0.53 12.31 14.73
N ALA A 2 0.25 12.66 13.73
CA ALA A 2 1.13 13.80 13.79
C ALA A 2 0.57 14.96 12.97
N ARG A 3 0.59 16.19 13.51
CA ARG A 3 0.24 17.42 12.79
C ARG A 3 -1.17 17.42 12.18
N GLY A 4 -2.15 16.82 12.85
CA GLY A 4 -3.52 16.79 12.37
C GLY A 4 -3.84 15.75 11.32
N HIS A 5 -2.87 14.93 10.91
CA HIS A 5 -3.13 13.82 10.01
C HIS A 5 -3.82 12.67 10.74
N ARG A 6 -4.86 12.12 10.12
CA ARG A 6 -5.47 10.89 10.60
C ARG A 6 -4.71 9.72 10.02
N VAL A 7 -4.34 8.78 10.86
CA VAL A 7 -3.68 7.53 10.44
C VAL A 7 -4.64 6.38 10.69
N LEU A 8 -4.97 5.65 9.63
CA LEU A 8 -5.77 4.43 9.73
C LEU A 8 -4.86 3.23 9.65
N VAL A 9 -5.16 2.23 10.46
CA VAL A 9 -4.46 0.95 10.45
C VAL A 9 -5.44 -0.17 10.10
N PRO A 10 -4.97 -1.24 9.45
CA PRO A 10 -5.85 -2.29 8.96
C PRO A 10 -6.28 -3.25 10.06
N ILE A 11 -7.51 -3.76 9.90
CA ILE A 11 -8.03 -4.90 10.64
C ILE A 11 -8.31 -5.99 9.60
N THR A 12 -7.61 -7.11 9.67
CA THR A 12 -7.82 -8.21 8.72
C THR A 12 -9.09 -8.96 9.07
N LEU A 13 -10.02 -9.03 8.12
CA LEU A 13 -11.27 -9.77 8.28
C LEU A 13 -11.09 -11.23 7.89
N ALA A 14 -12.07 -12.06 8.24
CA ALA A 14 -12.02 -13.51 7.97
C ALA A 14 -11.93 -13.83 6.47
N ASP A 15 -12.49 -12.97 5.61
CA ASP A 15 -12.46 -13.12 4.15
C ASP A 15 -11.23 -12.49 3.49
N MET A 16 -10.24 -12.11 4.28
CA MET A 16 -8.99 -11.46 3.86
C MET A 16 -9.16 -10.03 3.35
N GLN A 17 -10.33 -9.45 3.43
CA GLN A 17 -10.49 -8.02 3.22
C GLN A 17 -9.98 -7.23 4.44
N LEU A 18 -9.67 -5.96 4.24
CA LEU A 18 -9.20 -5.08 5.31
C LEU A 18 -10.29 -4.09 5.69
N ASP A 19 -10.67 -4.11 6.96
CA ASP A 19 -11.35 -3.00 7.59
C ASP A 19 -10.30 -2.07 8.19
N TRP A 20 -10.69 -0.94 8.69
CA TRP A 20 -9.78 0.11 9.10
C TRP A 20 -10.24 0.76 10.40
N CYS A 21 -9.28 1.09 11.25
CA CYS A 21 -9.56 1.86 12.46
C CYS A 21 -8.51 2.94 12.63
N ASP A 22 -8.84 3.97 13.43
CA ASP A 22 -7.89 5.03 13.76
C ASP A 22 -6.79 4.46 14.65
N LEU A 23 -5.53 4.81 14.35
CA LEU A 23 -4.37 4.40 15.14
C LEU A 23 -4.50 4.82 16.61
N ASP A 24 -5.15 5.96 16.86
CA ASP A 24 -5.29 6.52 18.21
C ASP A 24 -6.55 6.02 18.94
N ASP A 25 -7.35 5.16 18.32
CA ASP A 25 -8.55 4.61 18.93
C ASP A 25 -8.28 3.27 19.61
N PRO A 26 -8.21 3.21 20.95
CA PRO A 26 -7.98 1.94 21.65
C PRO A 26 -9.14 0.95 21.49
N GLY A 27 -10.34 1.44 21.18
CA GLY A 27 -11.50 0.61 20.92
C GLY A 27 -11.54 -0.02 19.55
N ARG A 28 -10.64 0.42 18.64
CA ARG A 28 -10.53 -0.10 17.28
C ARG A 28 -11.86 -0.10 16.53
N THR A 29 -12.60 1.00 16.63
CA THR A 29 -13.89 1.15 15.95
C THR A 29 -13.70 1.11 14.44
N PRO A 30 -14.34 0.16 13.73
CA PRO A 30 -14.13 0.03 12.29
C PRO A 30 -14.79 1.16 11.50
N PHE A 31 -14.10 1.61 10.44
CA PHE A 31 -14.62 2.63 9.51
C PHE A 31 -15.23 2.04 8.24
N GLY A 32 -15.04 0.75 7.98
CA GLY A 32 -15.52 0.11 6.77
C GLY A 32 -14.40 -0.26 5.80
N ILE A 33 -14.65 -1.26 4.95
CA ILE A 33 -13.66 -1.75 3.98
C ILE A 33 -13.40 -0.74 2.85
N ASP A 34 -14.26 0.24 2.67
CA ASP A 34 -14.13 1.29 1.66
C ASP A 34 -13.45 2.56 2.18
N ALA A 35 -12.98 2.57 3.42
CA ALA A 35 -12.28 3.73 4.00
C ALA A 35 -11.09 4.22 3.14
N PRO A 36 -10.32 3.36 2.44
CA PRO A 36 -9.22 3.82 1.60
C PRO A 36 -9.60 4.74 0.45
N THR A 37 -10.87 4.76 0.04
CA THR A 37 -11.32 5.65 -1.04
C THR A 37 -11.07 7.13 -0.75
N GLY A 38 -11.02 7.50 0.54
CA GLY A 38 -10.73 8.86 0.98
C GLY A 38 -9.28 9.11 1.39
N ALA A 39 -8.39 8.17 1.14
CA ALA A 39 -6.99 8.31 1.55
C ALA A 39 -6.24 9.33 0.68
N ASP A 40 -5.31 10.06 1.30
CA ASP A 40 -4.40 10.99 0.62
C ASP A 40 -3.04 10.36 0.34
N LEU A 41 -2.69 9.33 1.09
CA LEU A 41 -1.42 8.60 1.00
C LEU A 41 -1.64 7.20 1.55
N VAL A 42 -1.07 6.21 0.92
CA VAL A 42 -1.10 4.82 1.41
C VAL A 42 0.32 4.32 1.62
N LEU A 43 0.58 3.79 2.83
CA LEU A 43 1.76 3.02 3.13
C LEU A 43 1.35 1.55 3.14
N ALA A 44 1.91 0.76 2.24
CA ALA A 44 1.55 -0.64 2.10
C ALA A 44 2.74 -1.54 2.39
N PRO A 45 2.52 -2.73 2.97
CA PRO A 45 3.58 -3.72 3.09
C PRO A 45 3.84 -4.41 1.76
N GLY A 46 5.03 -4.98 1.59
CA GLY A 46 5.36 -5.80 0.43
C GLY A 46 6.58 -6.64 0.71
N LEU A 47 6.71 -7.75 -0.02
CA LEU A 47 7.89 -8.60 0.04
C LEU A 47 8.97 -8.13 -0.93
N ALA A 48 8.57 -7.58 -2.06
CA ALA A 48 9.45 -7.00 -3.06
C ALA A 48 8.67 -6.06 -3.98
N VAL A 49 9.38 -5.14 -4.61
CA VAL A 49 8.84 -4.28 -5.66
C VAL A 49 9.88 -4.23 -6.77
N ASP A 50 9.44 -4.30 -8.04
CA ASP A 50 10.34 -4.09 -9.15
C ASP A 50 10.34 -2.63 -9.61
N ARG A 51 11.16 -2.33 -10.61
CA ARG A 51 11.32 -0.94 -11.08
C ARG A 51 10.15 -0.42 -11.90
N ASP A 52 9.22 -1.29 -12.28
CA ASP A 52 7.97 -0.91 -12.95
C ASP A 52 6.84 -0.67 -11.95
N GLY A 53 7.09 -0.84 -10.65
CA GLY A 53 6.11 -0.67 -9.60
C GLY A 53 5.25 -1.89 -9.33
N THR A 54 5.64 -3.07 -9.82
CA THR A 54 4.96 -4.32 -9.48
C THR A 54 5.31 -4.73 -8.05
N ARG A 55 4.29 -4.93 -7.22
CA ARG A 55 4.44 -5.29 -5.80
C ARG A 55 4.15 -6.78 -5.61
N LEU A 56 5.07 -7.49 -4.97
CA LEU A 56 4.86 -8.87 -4.53
C LEU A 56 4.35 -8.82 -3.09
N GLY A 57 3.13 -9.30 -2.88
CA GLY A 57 2.50 -9.37 -1.56
C GLY A 57 2.73 -10.72 -0.90
N GLN A 58 2.15 -10.89 0.28
CA GLN A 58 2.33 -12.09 1.11
C GLN A 58 1.34 -13.21 0.78
N GLY A 59 0.57 -13.07 -0.31
CA GLY A 59 -0.32 -14.12 -0.81
C GLY A 59 -1.78 -14.06 -0.36
N GLY A 60 -2.12 -13.24 0.63
CA GLY A 60 -3.50 -13.13 1.13
C GLY A 60 -4.43 -12.29 0.25
N GLY A 61 -3.89 -11.49 -0.65
CA GLY A 61 -4.66 -10.61 -1.53
C GLY A 61 -5.28 -9.39 -0.85
N CYS A 62 -4.94 -9.11 0.41
CA CYS A 62 -5.55 -8.03 1.18
C CYS A 62 -5.40 -6.68 0.49
N TYR A 63 -4.17 -6.32 0.11
CA TYR A 63 -3.88 -5.03 -0.53
C TYR A 63 -4.22 -5.02 -2.01
N ASP A 64 -4.31 -6.17 -2.67
CA ASP A 64 -4.77 -6.25 -4.05
C ASP A 64 -6.22 -5.80 -4.21
N ARG A 65 -6.99 -5.85 -3.13
CA ARG A 65 -8.36 -5.34 -3.08
C ARG A 65 -8.43 -3.87 -2.70
N VAL A 66 -7.43 -3.38 -1.96
CA VAL A 66 -7.38 -1.98 -1.50
C VAL A 66 -6.90 -1.05 -2.60
N LEU A 67 -5.83 -1.40 -3.30
CA LEU A 67 -5.18 -0.50 -4.24
C LEU A 67 -6.11 -0.02 -5.37
N PRO A 68 -6.99 -0.87 -5.96
CA PRO A 68 -7.92 -0.39 -6.99
C PRO A 68 -8.97 0.62 -6.49
N MET A 69 -9.21 0.70 -5.18
CA MET A 69 -10.17 1.66 -4.61
C MET A 69 -9.64 3.08 -4.58
N LEU A 70 -8.34 3.26 -4.67
CA LEU A 70 -7.71 4.57 -4.49
C LEU A 70 -7.97 5.49 -5.66
N ALA A 71 -8.11 6.79 -5.38
CA ALA A 71 -8.13 7.78 -6.44
C ALA A 71 -6.79 7.75 -7.19
N PRO A 72 -6.79 8.02 -8.52
CA PRO A 72 -5.57 7.86 -9.35
C PRO A 72 -4.36 8.67 -8.90
N HIS A 73 -4.57 9.80 -8.23
CA HIS A 73 -3.49 10.69 -7.79
C HIS A 73 -2.89 10.31 -6.43
N VAL A 74 -3.48 9.34 -5.72
CA VAL A 74 -3.02 8.97 -4.37
C VAL A 74 -1.72 8.21 -4.45
N PRO A 75 -0.64 8.69 -3.80
CA PRO A 75 0.63 7.96 -3.80
C PRO A 75 0.50 6.68 -2.97
N VAL A 76 1.07 5.60 -3.49
CA VAL A 76 1.25 4.34 -2.76
C VAL A 76 2.73 4.11 -2.55
N VAL A 77 3.13 4.04 -1.29
CA VAL A 77 4.50 3.80 -0.87
C VAL A 77 4.57 2.43 -0.22
N VAL A 78 5.42 1.57 -0.74
CA VAL A 78 5.61 0.23 -0.17
C VAL A 78 6.81 0.24 0.76
N LEU A 79 6.60 -0.30 1.96
CA LEU A 79 7.65 -0.44 2.97
C LEU A 79 8.46 -1.70 2.67
N LEU A 80 9.77 -1.54 2.45
CA LEU A 80 10.68 -2.64 2.13
C LEU A 80 11.88 -2.63 3.07
N HIS A 81 12.49 -3.81 3.25
CA HIS A 81 13.85 -3.88 3.76
C HIS A 81 14.84 -3.58 2.62
N PRO A 82 16.05 -3.06 2.92
CA PRO A 82 17.07 -2.88 1.90
C PRO A 82 17.34 -4.20 1.16
N GLY A 83 17.43 -4.13 -0.17
CA GLY A 83 17.64 -5.31 -1.02
C GLY A 83 16.37 -5.96 -1.54
N GLU A 84 15.20 -5.50 -1.13
CA GLU A 84 13.91 -6.03 -1.61
C GLU A 84 13.37 -5.29 -2.84
N LEU A 85 14.09 -4.28 -3.33
CA LEU A 85 13.81 -3.70 -4.63
C LEU A 85 14.41 -4.60 -5.71
N ALA A 86 13.56 -5.23 -6.50
CA ALA A 86 13.98 -6.22 -7.49
C ALA A 86 14.52 -5.55 -8.76
N ASP A 87 15.64 -6.06 -9.28
CA ASP A 87 16.20 -5.60 -10.55
C ASP A 87 15.53 -6.27 -11.75
N GLU A 88 14.90 -7.43 -11.53
CA GLU A 88 14.17 -8.15 -12.55
C GLU A 88 12.67 -7.95 -12.39
N ALA A 89 11.93 -8.04 -13.49
CA ALA A 89 10.48 -7.91 -13.45
C ALA A 89 9.85 -9.02 -12.60
N LEU A 90 8.95 -8.63 -11.70
CA LEU A 90 8.19 -9.55 -10.86
C LEU A 90 6.95 -10.06 -11.60
N PRO A 91 6.41 -11.22 -11.21
CA PRO A 91 5.16 -11.72 -11.78
C PRO A 91 4.04 -10.69 -11.62
N ARG A 92 3.32 -10.44 -12.71
CA ARG A 92 2.25 -9.45 -12.73
C ARG A 92 1.08 -9.97 -13.53
N GLU A 93 -0.13 -9.70 -13.02
CA GLU A 93 -1.36 -9.97 -13.74
C GLU A 93 -1.97 -8.65 -14.24
N PRO A 94 -2.86 -8.68 -15.29
CA PRO A 94 -3.40 -7.46 -15.86
C PRO A 94 -4.17 -6.57 -14.89
N HIS A 95 -4.73 -7.14 -13.83
CA HIS A 95 -5.49 -6.39 -12.83
C HIS A 95 -4.62 -5.80 -11.71
N ASP A 96 -3.32 -6.10 -11.69
CA ASP A 96 -2.43 -5.58 -10.65
C ASP A 96 -2.22 -4.09 -10.82
N VAL A 97 -2.25 -3.38 -9.69
CA VAL A 97 -2.05 -1.94 -9.64
C VAL A 97 -0.59 -1.66 -9.32
N SER A 98 0.07 -0.85 -10.15
CA SER A 98 1.45 -0.43 -9.90
C SER A 98 1.53 0.51 -8.72
N VAL A 99 2.58 0.36 -7.91
CA VAL A 99 2.92 1.30 -6.85
C VAL A 99 3.94 2.31 -7.36
N GLY A 100 3.97 3.51 -6.78
CA GLY A 100 4.82 4.57 -7.29
C GLY A 100 6.13 4.74 -6.52
N TRP A 101 6.21 4.27 -5.28
CA TRP A 101 7.32 4.57 -4.38
C TRP A 101 7.67 3.39 -3.50
N VAL A 102 8.93 3.32 -3.08
CA VAL A 102 9.39 2.40 -2.04
C VAL A 102 10.07 3.19 -0.93
N LEU A 103 9.88 2.76 0.31
CA LEU A 103 10.50 3.33 1.50
C LEU A 103 11.23 2.23 2.25
N SER A 104 12.50 2.46 2.52
CA SER A 104 13.32 1.56 3.35
C SER A 104 14.17 2.40 4.30
N ALA A 105 15.02 1.75 5.08
CA ALA A 105 15.98 2.44 5.93
C ALA A 105 16.97 3.30 5.13
N LEU A 106 17.11 3.07 3.82
CA LEU A 106 18.01 3.82 2.94
C LEU A 106 17.36 5.05 2.32
N GLY A 107 16.06 5.20 2.43
CA GLY A 107 15.33 6.36 1.91
C GLY A 107 14.06 6.00 1.16
N CYS A 108 13.47 7.00 0.52
CA CYS A 108 12.24 6.87 -0.25
C CYS A 108 12.54 7.17 -1.72
N ASP A 109 12.27 6.20 -2.60
CA ASP A 109 12.61 6.30 -4.02
C ASP A 109 11.40 6.00 -4.91
N PRO A 110 11.27 6.69 -6.06
CA PRO A 110 10.26 6.35 -7.06
C PRO A 110 10.63 5.07 -7.80
N VAL A 111 9.62 4.28 -8.19
CA VAL A 111 9.83 3.03 -8.95
C VAL A 111 9.06 2.99 -10.25
N ALA A 112 7.91 3.67 -10.36
CA ALA A 112 7.25 3.86 -11.65
C ALA A 112 7.95 5.02 -12.40
N PRO A 113 7.80 5.15 -13.73
CA PRO A 113 8.59 6.09 -14.52
C PRO A 113 8.63 7.53 -14.00
N ASP A 114 7.59 7.98 -13.30
CA ASP A 114 7.49 9.34 -12.74
C ASP A 114 6.99 9.34 -11.29
N GLY A 115 7.08 8.22 -10.59
CA GLY A 115 6.52 8.07 -9.25
C GLY A 115 5.01 7.92 -9.24
N THR A 116 4.38 7.77 -10.39
CA THR A 116 2.93 7.67 -10.51
C THR A 116 2.46 6.27 -10.12
N THR A 117 1.42 6.19 -9.28
CA THR A 117 0.72 4.96 -8.98
C THR A 117 -0.25 4.63 -10.12
N ARG A 118 -0.22 3.41 -10.61
CA ARG A 118 -1.01 2.88 -11.73
C ARG A 118 -0.44 3.29 -13.08
#